data_408ca863e0f9fb8f25f3429d53b52895
#
_entry.id   408ca863e0f9fb8f25f3429d53b52895
#
_cell.length_a   1.000
_cell.length_b   1.000
_cell.length_c   1.000
_cell.angle_alpha   90.00
_cell.angle_beta   90.00
_cell.angle_gamma   90.00
#
_symmetry.space_group_name_H-M   'P 1'
#
loop_
_entity.id
_entity.type
_entity.pdbx_description
1 polymer ?
#
loop_
_entity_poly.entity_id
_entity_poly.type
_entity_poly.pdbx_seq_one_letter_code
_entity_poly.pdbx_strand_id
1 'polypeptide(L)'
;MGCGHVGLVTGGCLAAIGHHVICADRDAERIRLLQEGRLPLYEPHLNELILRTSADGSLTFTADAAGALRSADAIFLCIGVPQLENGESDFAALDSAAIQIAHAVDSPKLIVERSTVPVKTGEQLKHLLRVTTPSSRADFRVAANPQFLREGTAVDDFFHPERVLLGLDDAESEATLRQIYAPILQQDFHCPIHAESCPPRKLPELLLASVRSAELIKQASNAFLAVKISYANVLADLCERLGGDVQEVTHAVGLDPRIRPSFLQAGIGFGGERLPKDLRAFCKLLEAEGVDAAIPKAAEHVNLARTEIFFQKTERSLWVLKHKKIALLGLSHKAATDDIRSSPAIDLYKRLTAAGALVTAFDPQAISNAHAAFPGLVSCRDAYEAAERADALLILTEWDEFRVLDWPRIRGIMARPLVLDGRNLLSPHYMKSLGFEYHSVGRPD
;
A
#
# COMPACT_ATOMS: atom_id res chain seq x y z
N MET A 1 -11.90 -8.57 -12.51
CA MET A 1 -11.88 -7.35 -13.34
C MET A 1 -10.97 -6.31 -12.69
N GLY A 2 -10.04 -5.71 -13.46
CA GLY A 2 -8.98 -4.81 -13.02
C GLY A 2 -7.67 -5.54 -12.73
N CYS A 3 -6.62 -5.27 -13.52
CA CYS A 3 -5.27 -5.84 -13.38
C CYS A 3 -4.28 -4.85 -12.75
N GLY A 4 -4.72 -4.08 -11.75
CA GLY A 4 -3.86 -3.33 -10.85
C GLY A 4 -3.27 -4.23 -9.76
N HIS A 5 -2.59 -3.64 -8.77
CA HIS A 5 -1.94 -4.38 -7.68
C HIS A 5 -2.88 -5.41 -7.00
N VAL A 6 -4.08 -4.99 -6.56
CA VAL A 6 -5.05 -5.89 -5.92
C VAL A 6 -5.50 -7.01 -6.83
N GLY A 7 -5.78 -6.70 -8.11
CA GLY A 7 -6.26 -7.68 -9.08
C GLY A 7 -5.20 -8.73 -9.43
N LEU A 8 -3.95 -8.30 -9.66
CA LEU A 8 -2.85 -9.21 -10.00
C LEU A 8 -2.50 -10.13 -8.83
N VAL A 9 -2.40 -9.59 -7.61
CA VAL A 9 -2.16 -10.40 -6.41
C VAL A 9 -3.32 -11.37 -6.18
N THR A 10 -4.56 -10.88 -6.23
CA THR A 10 -5.74 -11.76 -6.01
C THR A 10 -5.83 -12.85 -7.09
N GLY A 11 -5.66 -12.48 -8.38
CA GLY A 11 -5.73 -13.43 -9.48
C GLY A 11 -4.63 -14.47 -9.45
N GLY A 12 -3.39 -14.05 -9.28
CA GLY A 12 -2.24 -14.97 -9.19
C GLY A 12 -2.33 -15.93 -8.00
N CYS A 13 -2.74 -15.41 -6.83
CA CYS A 13 -2.87 -16.23 -5.63
C CYS A 13 -4.05 -17.22 -5.71
N LEU A 14 -5.22 -16.79 -6.25
CA LEU A 14 -6.34 -17.71 -6.48
C LEU A 14 -5.98 -18.81 -7.49
N ALA A 15 -5.28 -18.47 -8.57
CA ALA A 15 -4.80 -19.46 -9.53
C ALA A 15 -3.84 -20.47 -8.88
N ALA A 16 -2.94 -20.01 -8.01
CA ALA A 16 -1.97 -20.87 -7.34
C ALA A 16 -2.58 -21.84 -6.32
N ILE A 17 -3.79 -21.59 -5.83
CA ILE A 17 -4.51 -22.50 -4.94
C ILE A 17 -5.54 -23.39 -5.68
N GLY A 18 -5.45 -23.41 -7.02
CA GLY A 18 -6.20 -24.39 -7.84
C GLY A 18 -7.44 -23.86 -8.54
N HIS A 19 -7.67 -22.54 -8.59
CA HIS A 19 -8.73 -21.96 -9.38
C HIS A 19 -8.27 -21.64 -10.81
N HIS A 20 -9.20 -21.73 -11.78
CA HIS A 20 -8.97 -21.16 -13.10
C HIS A 20 -9.37 -19.68 -13.09
N VAL A 21 -8.41 -18.80 -13.31
CA VAL A 21 -8.60 -17.35 -13.17
C VAL A 21 -8.39 -16.65 -14.51
N ILE A 22 -9.35 -15.80 -14.89
CA ILE A 22 -9.23 -14.89 -16.03
C ILE A 22 -9.13 -13.47 -15.49
N CYS A 23 -7.97 -12.86 -15.63
CA CYS A 23 -7.74 -11.47 -15.30
C CYS A 23 -8.07 -10.58 -16.50
N ALA A 24 -9.13 -9.78 -16.38
CA ALA A 24 -9.59 -8.88 -17.45
C ALA A 24 -9.32 -7.41 -17.09
N ASP A 25 -8.79 -6.64 -18.02
CA ASP A 25 -8.59 -5.18 -17.87
C ASP A 25 -8.93 -4.47 -19.20
N ARG A 26 -9.42 -3.24 -19.09
CA ARG A 26 -9.70 -2.37 -20.25
C ARG A 26 -8.44 -1.80 -20.92
N ASP A 27 -7.33 -1.79 -20.19
CA ASP A 27 -6.02 -1.32 -20.68
C ASP A 27 -5.36 -2.44 -21.49
N ALA A 28 -5.51 -2.37 -22.81
CA ALA A 28 -4.99 -3.37 -23.74
C ALA A 28 -3.45 -3.47 -23.71
N GLU A 29 -2.75 -2.35 -23.45
CA GLU A 29 -1.29 -2.35 -23.34
C GLU A 29 -0.84 -3.09 -22.09
N ARG A 30 -1.52 -2.87 -20.95
CA ARG A 30 -1.27 -3.63 -19.73
C ARG A 30 -1.49 -5.12 -19.94
N ILE A 31 -2.58 -5.50 -20.61
CA ILE A 31 -2.86 -6.91 -20.92
C ILE A 31 -1.78 -7.50 -21.81
N ARG A 32 -1.32 -6.77 -22.83
CA ARG A 32 -0.23 -7.22 -23.71
C ARG A 32 1.06 -7.47 -22.91
N LEU A 33 1.45 -6.56 -22.02
CA LEU A 33 2.62 -6.73 -21.17
C LEU A 33 2.50 -7.96 -20.27
N LEU A 34 1.33 -8.17 -19.66
CA LEU A 34 1.07 -9.33 -18.80
C LEU A 34 1.10 -10.65 -19.55
N GLN A 35 0.58 -10.69 -20.79
CA GLN A 35 0.66 -11.86 -21.68
C GLN A 35 2.11 -12.16 -22.12
N GLU A 36 2.98 -11.15 -22.17
CA GLU A 36 4.42 -11.30 -22.38
C GLU A 36 5.21 -11.67 -21.12
N GLY A 37 4.54 -11.87 -19.97
CA GLY A 37 5.16 -12.16 -18.68
C GLY A 37 5.84 -10.95 -18.03
N ARG A 38 5.46 -9.72 -18.41
CA ARG A 38 6.02 -8.47 -17.88
C ARG A 38 5.03 -7.80 -16.94
N LEU A 39 5.39 -7.70 -15.65
CA LEU A 39 4.55 -7.04 -14.66
C LEU A 39 4.74 -5.52 -14.71
N PRO A 40 3.64 -4.74 -14.64
CA PRO A 40 3.69 -3.28 -14.64
C PRO A 40 3.93 -2.67 -13.25
N LEU A 41 4.27 -3.47 -12.24
CA LEU A 41 4.49 -3.07 -10.85
C LEU A 41 5.45 -4.03 -10.16
N TYR A 42 6.06 -3.58 -9.07
CA TYR A 42 6.89 -4.42 -8.22
C TYR A 42 6.10 -4.89 -6.98
N GLU A 43 6.06 -6.20 -6.78
CA GLU A 43 5.59 -6.86 -5.56
C GLU A 43 6.41 -8.15 -5.38
N PRO A 44 7.04 -8.37 -4.22
CA PRO A 44 7.80 -9.59 -3.96
C PRO A 44 6.99 -10.86 -4.25
N HIS A 45 7.63 -11.85 -4.86
CA HIS A 45 7.07 -13.16 -5.24
C HIS A 45 5.95 -13.14 -6.31
N LEU A 46 5.41 -11.97 -6.68
CA LEU A 46 4.28 -11.89 -7.61
C LEU A 46 4.71 -12.27 -9.04
N ASN A 47 5.90 -11.87 -9.45
CA ASN A 47 6.37 -12.16 -10.82
C ASN A 47 6.50 -13.66 -11.07
N GLU A 48 7.19 -14.38 -10.18
CA GLU A 48 7.36 -15.83 -10.25
C GLU A 48 6.01 -16.55 -10.18
N LEU A 49 5.11 -16.07 -9.32
CA LEU A 49 3.77 -16.62 -9.16
C LEU A 49 2.97 -16.52 -10.46
N ILE A 50 2.93 -15.33 -11.07
CA ILE A 50 2.20 -15.09 -12.33
C ILE A 50 2.80 -15.89 -13.49
N LEU A 51 4.12 -15.91 -13.62
CA LEU A 51 4.77 -16.69 -14.68
C LEU A 51 4.45 -18.18 -14.58
N ARG A 52 4.48 -18.75 -13.37
CA ARG A 52 4.15 -20.14 -13.12
C ARG A 52 2.69 -20.45 -13.44
N THR A 53 1.75 -19.67 -12.90
CA THR A 53 0.32 -19.90 -13.06
C THR A 53 -0.17 -19.59 -14.48
N SER A 54 0.53 -18.73 -15.22
CA SER A 54 0.27 -18.54 -16.65
C SER A 54 0.80 -19.70 -17.49
N ALA A 55 1.96 -20.28 -17.13
CA ALA A 55 2.56 -21.39 -17.87
C ALA A 55 1.75 -22.68 -17.72
N ASP A 56 1.15 -22.93 -16.57
CA ASP A 56 0.27 -24.11 -16.33
C ASP A 56 -1.19 -23.90 -16.80
N GLY A 57 -1.52 -22.68 -17.26
CA GLY A 57 -2.84 -22.32 -17.79
C GLY A 57 -3.90 -22.01 -16.73
N SER A 58 -3.56 -22.00 -15.43
CA SER A 58 -4.50 -21.66 -14.36
C SER A 58 -4.80 -20.16 -14.29
N LEU A 59 -3.91 -19.30 -14.83
CA LEU A 59 -4.10 -17.86 -14.96
C LEU A 59 -4.02 -17.42 -16.42
N THR A 60 -4.99 -16.64 -16.86
CA THR A 60 -5.00 -16.01 -18.19
C THR A 60 -5.31 -14.53 -18.12
N PHE A 61 -4.86 -13.76 -19.12
CA PHE A 61 -5.06 -12.31 -19.21
C PHE A 61 -5.80 -11.96 -20.49
N THR A 62 -6.81 -11.10 -20.42
CA THR A 62 -7.61 -10.71 -21.59
C THR A 62 -8.09 -9.27 -21.55
N ALA A 63 -8.17 -8.63 -22.72
CA ALA A 63 -8.92 -7.39 -22.91
C ALA A 63 -10.40 -7.65 -23.26
N ASP A 64 -10.77 -8.87 -23.62
CA ASP A 64 -12.19 -9.28 -23.84
C ASP A 64 -12.87 -9.58 -22.50
N ALA A 65 -13.29 -8.50 -21.83
CA ALA A 65 -14.03 -8.65 -20.59
C ALA A 65 -15.37 -9.38 -20.77
N ALA A 66 -16.05 -9.20 -21.92
CA ALA A 66 -17.37 -9.83 -22.15
C ALA A 66 -17.27 -11.37 -22.22
N GLY A 67 -16.25 -11.89 -22.91
CA GLY A 67 -15.96 -13.33 -22.94
C GLY A 67 -15.65 -13.89 -21.55
N ALA A 68 -14.76 -13.21 -20.80
CA ALA A 68 -14.40 -13.58 -19.44
C ALA A 68 -15.60 -13.58 -18.49
N LEU A 69 -16.45 -12.57 -18.55
CA LEU A 69 -17.64 -12.44 -17.69
C LEU A 69 -18.65 -13.56 -17.91
N ARG A 70 -18.85 -13.98 -19.16
CA ARG A 70 -19.78 -15.11 -19.47
C ARG A 70 -19.31 -16.44 -18.90
N SER A 71 -17.99 -16.69 -18.97
CA SER A 71 -17.42 -17.98 -18.54
C SER A 71 -17.20 -18.11 -17.03
N ALA A 72 -17.13 -16.99 -16.30
CA ALA A 72 -16.82 -17.00 -14.86
C ALA A 72 -18.01 -17.45 -13.99
N ASP A 73 -17.75 -18.19 -12.92
CA ASP A 73 -18.73 -18.52 -11.87
C ASP A 73 -18.85 -17.36 -10.85
N ALA A 74 -17.73 -16.72 -10.51
CA ALA A 74 -17.68 -15.55 -9.64
C ALA A 74 -16.82 -14.44 -10.26
N ILE A 75 -17.23 -13.18 -10.09
CA ILE A 75 -16.60 -12.01 -10.68
C ILE A 75 -16.05 -11.12 -9.56
N PHE A 76 -14.71 -11.07 -9.43
CA PHE A 76 -14.05 -10.21 -8.46
C PHE A 76 -13.78 -8.82 -9.07
N LEU A 77 -14.32 -7.78 -8.44
CA LEU A 77 -14.11 -6.39 -8.82
C LEU A 77 -12.90 -5.82 -8.07
N CYS A 78 -11.76 -5.75 -8.76
CA CYS A 78 -10.50 -5.20 -8.25
C CYS A 78 -10.23 -3.83 -8.87
N ILE A 79 -11.29 -3.01 -9.01
CA ILE A 79 -11.28 -1.72 -9.68
C ILE A 79 -11.08 -0.62 -8.65
N GLY A 80 -10.08 0.23 -8.85
CA GLY A 80 -9.84 1.36 -7.95
C GLY A 80 -10.98 2.39 -8.02
N VAL A 81 -11.32 2.93 -6.86
CA VAL A 81 -12.21 4.09 -6.71
C VAL A 81 -11.35 5.26 -6.25
N PRO A 82 -10.81 6.10 -7.17
CA PRO A 82 -9.99 7.24 -6.82
C PRO A 82 -10.82 8.34 -6.15
N GLN A 83 -10.15 9.35 -5.59
CA GLN A 83 -10.81 10.54 -5.10
C GLN A 83 -10.75 11.65 -6.15
N LEU A 84 -11.85 12.38 -6.30
CA LEU A 84 -11.94 13.62 -7.03
C LEU A 84 -11.25 14.76 -6.25
N GLU A 85 -10.99 15.89 -6.88
CA GLU A 85 -10.37 17.06 -6.23
C GLU A 85 -11.15 17.57 -5.01
N ASN A 86 -12.47 17.42 -5.02
CA ASN A 86 -13.37 17.79 -3.91
C ASN A 86 -13.35 16.75 -2.75
N GLY A 87 -12.58 15.67 -2.90
CA GLY A 87 -12.45 14.58 -1.91
C GLY A 87 -13.56 13.53 -1.98
N GLU A 88 -14.51 13.63 -2.90
CA GLU A 88 -15.50 12.60 -3.16
C GLU A 88 -14.90 11.42 -3.92
N SER A 89 -15.54 10.26 -3.85
CA SER A 89 -15.11 9.06 -4.56
C SER A 89 -15.60 9.06 -6.01
N ASP A 90 -14.71 8.75 -6.95
CA ASP A 90 -15.04 8.59 -8.37
C ASP A 90 -15.45 7.14 -8.66
N PHE A 91 -16.74 6.93 -8.86
CA PHE A 91 -17.33 5.62 -9.16
C PHE A 91 -17.35 5.29 -10.66
N ALA A 92 -16.97 6.21 -11.56
CA ALA A 92 -17.15 6.04 -13.00
C ALA A 92 -16.60 4.71 -13.55
N ALA A 93 -15.44 4.27 -13.07
CA ALA A 93 -14.86 2.99 -13.49
C ALA A 93 -15.63 1.77 -12.96
N LEU A 94 -16.13 1.84 -11.73
CA LEU A 94 -16.93 0.77 -11.11
C LEU A 94 -18.30 0.68 -11.76
N ASP A 95 -18.96 1.82 -12.01
CA ASP A 95 -20.26 1.89 -12.70
C ASP A 95 -20.15 1.34 -14.12
N SER A 96 -19.08 1.73 -14.85
CA SER A 96 -18.81 1.17 -16.19
C SER A 96 -18.66 -0.35 -16.16
N ALA A 97 -17.98 -0.89 -15.16
CA ALA A 97 -17.83 -2.34 -14.99
C ALA A 97 -19.17 -3.02 -14.67
N ALA A 98 -19.99 -2.43 -13.81
CA ALA A 98 -21.32 -2.94 -13.50
C ALA A 98 -22.24 -2.99 -14.74
N ILE A 99 -22.22 -1.92 -15.56
CA ILE A 99 -22.97 -1.86 -16.82
C ILE A 99 -22.47 -2.94 -17.79
N GLN A 100 -21.16 -3.13 -17.89
CA GLN A 100 -20.56 -4.16 -18.74
C GLN A 100 -20.97 -5.57 -18.30
N ILE A 101 -20.99 -5.85 -16.98
CA ILE A 101 -21.47 -7.11 -16.42
C ILE A 101 -22.94 -7.33 -16.79
N ALA A 102 -23.79 -6.34 -16.53
CA ALA A 102 -25.23 -6.41 -16.81
C ALA A 102 -25.54 -6.71 -18.27
N HIS A 103 -24.74 -6.25 -19.23
CA HIS A 103 -24.93 -6.49 -20.65
C HIS A 103 -24.29 -7.80 -21.13
N ALA A 104 -23.19 -8.24 -20.54
CA ALA A 104 -22.45 -9.41 -21.00
C ALA A 104 -22.97 -10.72 -20.44
N VAL A 105 -23.62 -10.71 -19.28
CA VAL A 105 -23.99 -11.91 -18.51
C VAL A 105 -25.51 -12.15 -18.61
N ASP A 106 -25.89 -13.40 -18.86
CA ASP A 106 -27.27 -13.85 -19.02
C ASP A 106 -27.70 -14.97 -18.03
N SER A 107 -26.82 -15.25 -17.07
CA SER A 107 -27.07 -16.26 -16.01
C SER A 107 -26.73 -15.66 -14.62
N PRO A 108 -27.29 -16.22 -13.53
CA PRO A 108 -26.96 -15.77 -12.18
C PRO A 108 -25.44 -15.81 -11.91
N LYS A 109 -24.90 -14.74 -11.34
CA LYS A 109 -23.48 -14.64 -11.00
C LYS A 109 -23.30 -14.02 -9.61
N LEU A 110 -22.22 -14.42 -8.94
CA LEU A 110 -21.74 -13.77 -7.74
C LEU A 110 -20.73 -12.67 -8.12
N ILE A 111 -21.04 -11.44 -7.76
CA ILE A 111 -20.15 -10.27 -7.90
C ILE A 111 -19.49 -10.02 -6.56
N VAL A 112 -18.18 -10.07 -6.51
CA VAL A 112 -17.38 -9.92 -5.29
C VAL A 112 -16.65 -8.59 -5.34
N GLU A 113 -17.03 -7.67 -4.49
CA GLU A 113 -16.35 -6.40 -4.31
C GLU A 113 -15.08 -6.61 -3.51
N ARG A 114 -13.92 -6.49 -4.18
CA ARG A 114 -12.59 -6.71 -3.59
C ARG A 114 -11.85 -5.42 -3.27
N SER A 115 -12.14 -4.37 -4.00
CA SER A 115 -11.54 -3.04 -3.81
C SER A 115 -11.92 -2.40 -2.48
N THR A 116 -11.10 -1.45 -2.00
CA THR A 116 -11.52 -0.55 -0.92
C THR A 116 -12.45 0.51 -1.50
N VAL A 117 -13.67 0.52 -1.03
CA VAL A 117 -14.77 1.37 -1.51
C VAL A 117 -15.46 2.10 -0.36
N PRO A 118 -16.20 3.17 -0.62
CA PRO A 118 -17.10 3.77 0.36
C PRO A 118 -18.19 2.83 0.85
N VAL A 119 -18.66 3.03 2.08
CA VAL A 119 -19.80 2.28 2.64
C VAL A 119 -21.05 2.55 1.80
N LYS A 120 -21.88 1.53 1.58
CA LYS A 120 -23.08 1.47 0.71
C LYS A 120 -22.75 1.25 -0.77
N THR A 121 -21.49 1.06 -1.17
CA THR A 121 -21.14 0.76 -2.58
C THR A 121 -21.76 -0.55 -3.08
N GLY A 122 -21.77 -1.60 -2.27
CA GLY A 122 -22.39 -2.87 -2.64
C GLY A 122 -23.90 -2.74 -2.90
N GLU A 123 -24.60 -1.87 -2.16
CA GLU A 123 -26.03 -1.58 -2.41
C GLU A 123 -26.22 -0.81 -3.71
N GLN A 124 -25.38 0.19 -4.00
CA GLN A 124 -25.39 0.93 -5.26
C GLN A 124 -25.10 0.00 -6.43
N LEU A 125 -24.13 -0.88 -6.30
CA LEU A 125 -23.78 -1.88 -7.30
C LEU A 125 -24.94 -2.84 -7.57
N LYS A 126 -25.60 -3.37 -6.54
CA LYS A 126 -26.82 -4.16 -6.65
C LYS A 126 -27.94 -3.41 -7.40
N HIS A 127 -28.16 -2.16 -7.03
CA HIS A 127 -29.16 -1.32 -7.67
C HIS A 127 -28.85 -1.11 -9.16
N LEU A 128 -27.61 -0.72 -9.48
CA LEU A 128 -27.18 -0.47 -10.85
C LEU A 128 -27.30 -1.72 -11.73
N LEU A 129 -26.81 -2.86 -11.25
CA LEU A 129 -26.96 -4.14 -11.94
C LEU A 129 -28.43 -4.45 -12.22
N ARG A 130 -29.32 -4.29 -11.23
CA ARG A 130 -30.76 -4.58 -11.38
C ARG A 130 -31.43 -3.67 -12.42
N VAL A 131 -31.15 -2.36 -12.44
CA VAL A 131 -31.79 -1.42 -13.36
C VAL A 131 -31.22 -1.49 -14.77
N THR A 132 -29.98 -1.95 -14.93
CA THR A 132 -29.31 -2.07 -16.23
C THR A 132 -29.55 -3.42 -16.89
N THR A 133 -29.82 -4.47 -16.12
CA THR A 133 -30.05 -5.81 -16.66
C THR A 133 -31.46 -5.90 -17.28
N PRO A 134 -31.61 -6.37 -18.52
CA PRO A 134 -32.92 -6.65 -19.12
C PRO A 134 -33.70 -7.62 -18.26
N SER A 135 -34.99 -7.35 -18.06
CA SER A 135 -35.89 -8.03 -17.09
C SER A 135 -36.03 -9.56 -17.24
N SER A 136 -35.49 -10.14 -18.29
CA SER A 136 -35.53 -11.59 -18.56
C SER A 136 -34.19 -12.30 -18.33
N ARG A 137 -33.17 -11.59 -17.86
CA ARG A 137 -31.81 -12.13 -17.79
C ARG A 137 -31.35 -12.46 -16.36
N ALA A 138 -30.24 -12.12 -15.90
CA ALA A 138 -29.59 -12.68 -14.72
C ALA A 138 -30.09 -12.06 -13.40
N ASP A 139 -30.11 -12.87 -12.34
CA ASP A 139 -30.10 -12.41 -10.96
C ASP A 139 -28.64 -12.30 -10.48
N PHE A 140 -28.24 -11.11 -9.97
CA PHE A 140 -26.91 -10.86 -9.49
C PHE A 140 -26.87 -10.77 -7.97
N ARG A 141 -26.01 -11.58 -7.38
CA ARG A 141 -25.68 -11.48 -5.96
C ARG A 141 -24.42 -10.64 -5.80
N VAL A 142 -24.40 -9.79 -4.81
CA VAL A 142 -23.24 -8.94 -4.49
C VAL A 142 -22.75 -9.26 -3.10
N ALA A 143 -21.46 -9.57 -2.99
CA ALA A 143 -20.75 -9.77 -1.74
C ALA A 143 -19.58 -8.80 -1.62
N ALA A 144 -19.26 -8.38 -0.41
CA ALA A 144 -18.04 -7.63 -0.12
C ALA A 144 -16.97 -8.58 0.42
N ASN A 145 -15.77 -8.52 -0.16
CA ASN A 145 -14.61 -9.23 0.34
C ASN A 145 -13.41 -8.27 0.41
N PRO A 146 -13.44 -7.30 1.32
CA PRO A 146 -12.38 -6.31 1.45
C PRO A 146 -11.03 -6.97 1.71
N GLN A 147 -10.01 -6.50 1.01
CA GLN A 147 -8.66 -7.03 1.14
C GLN A 147 -7.87 -6.29 2.25
N PHE A 148 -6.97 -7.01 2.93
CA PHE A 148 -6.03 -6.46 3.91
C PHE A 148 -4.58 -6.64 3.47
N LEU A 149 -4.35 -6.68 2.14
CA LEU A 149 -3.05 -6.85 1.52
C LEU A 149 -2.18 -5.60 1.72
N ARG A 150 -0.96 -5.78 2.17
CA ARG A 150 0.05 -4.71 2.28
C ARG A 150 0.98 -4.80 1.07
N GLU A 151 1.18 -3.70 0.36
CA GLU A 151 2.20 -3.65 -0.69
C GLU A 151 3.55 -4.08 -0.12
N GLY A 152 4.32 -4.84 -0.87
CA GLY A 152 5.59 -5.42 -0.43
C GLY A 152 5.49 -6.72 0.38
N THR A 153 4.29 -7.12 0.82
CA THR A 153 4.00 -8.40 1.45
C THR A 153 2.66 -8.98 1.03
N ALA A 154 2.08 -8.46 -0.06
CA ALA A 154 0.69 -8.76 -0.43
C ALA A 154 0.47 -10.22 -0.81
N VAL A 155 1.46 -10.88 -1.39
CA VAL A 155 1.41 -12.31 -1.71
C VAL A 155 1.40 -13.15 -0.43
N ASP A 156 2.26 -12.84 0.56
CA ASP A 156 2.24 -13.49 1.87
C ASP A 156 0.94 -13.21 2.63
N ASP A 157 0.48 -11.96 2.65
CA ASP A 157 -0.78 -11.57 3.27
C ASP A 157 -2.00 -12.29 2.68
N PHE A 158 -1.95 -12.68 1.40
CA PHE A 158 -3.02 -13.45 0.76
C PHE A 158 -2.99 -14.93 1.17
N PHE A 159 -1.81 -15.55 1.14
CA PHE A 159 -1.68 -16.98 1.47
C PHE A 159 -1.80 -17.24 2.97
N HIS A 160 -1.39 -16.30 3.80
CA HIS A 160 -1.34 -16.43 5.26
C HIS A 160 -2.03 -15.26 5.98
N PRO A 161 -3.31 -14.99 5.69
CA PRO A 161 -4.01 -13.88 6.32
C PRO A 161 -4.35 -14.20 7.78
N GLU A 162 -4.40 -13.18 8.63
CA GLU A 162 -4.93 -13.33 9.99
C GLU A 162 -6.44 -13.61 9.97
N ARG A 163 -7.14 -13.09 8.95
CA ARG A 163 -8.58 -13.24 8.76
C ARG A 163 -9.00 -13.10 7.30
N VAL A 164 -10.09 -13.79 6.95
CA VAL A 164 -10.85 -13.56 5.72
C VAL A 164 -12.19 -12.94 6.09
N LEU A 165 -12.48 -11.75 5.58
CA LEU A 165 -13.74 -11.03 5.85
C LEU A 165 -14.67 -11.16 4.65
N LEU A 166 -15.88 -11.66 4.88
CA LEU A 166 -16.93 -11.79 3.90
C LEU A 166 -18.16 -10.99 4.33
N GLY A 167 -18.55 -10.00 3.55
CA GLY A 167 -19.81 -9.27 3.68
C GLY A 167 -20.86 -9.91 2.79
N LEU A 168 -21.93 -10.43 3.37
CA LEU A 168 -22.88 -11.31 2.71
C LEU A 168 -24.31 -10.96 3.10
N ASP A 169 -25.25 -11.16 2.17
CA ASP A 169 -26.69 -11.02 2.41
C ASP A 169 -27.45 -12.33 2.17
N ASP A 170 -26.79 -13.40 1.69
CA ASP A 170 -27.40 -14.67 1.37
C ASP A 170 -26.47 -15.87 1.59
N ALA A 171 -27.06 -17.05 1.85
CA ALA A 171 -26.33 -18.28 2.16
C ALA A 171 -25.61 -18.89 0.93
N GLU A 172 -26.07 -18.63 -0.28
CA GLU A 172 -25.45 -19.18 -1.49
C GLU A 172 -24.14 -18.46 -1.81
N SER A 173 -24.10 -17.12 -1.63
CA SER A 173 -22.88 -16.32 -1.69
C SER A 173 -21.86 -16.78 -0.64
N GLU A 174 -22.33 -17.09 0.59
CA GLU A 174 -21.48 -17.65 1.63
C GLU A 174 -20.88 -18.99 1.22
N ALA A 175 -21.70 -19.92 0.74
CA ALA A 175 -21.22 -21.23 0.33
C ALA A 175 -20.16 -21.14 -0.79
N THR A 176 -20.41 -20.30 -1.79
CA THR A 176 -19.49 -20.06 -2.91
C THR A 176 -18.16 -19.50 -2.43
N LEU A 177 -18.17 -18.46 -1.59
CA LEU A 177 -16.94 -17.83 -1.12
C LEU A 177 -16.18 -18.71 -0.11
N ARG A 178 -16.86 -19.49 0.71
CA ARG A 178 -16.23 -20.52 1.56
C ARG A 178 -15.50 -21.55 0.71
N GLN A 179 -16.08 -22.00 -0.40
CA GLN A 179 -15.42 -22.93 -1.32
C GLN A 179 -14.20 -22.30 -1.98
N ILE A 180 -14.30 -21.05 -2.45
CA ILE A 180 -13.16 -20.33 -3.06
C ILE A 180 -12.01 -20.18 -2.06
N TYR A 181 -12.29 -19.85 -0.81
CA TYR A 181 -11.27 -19.63 0.21
C TYR A 181 -10.94 -20.88 1.05
N ALA A 182 -11.52 -22.05 0.78
CA ALA A 182 -11.30 -23.25 1.57
C ALA A 182 -9.80 -23.61 1.70
N PRO A 183 -8.97 -23.60 0.63
CA PRO A 183 -7.54 -23.89 0.77
C PRO A 183 -6.83 -22.91 1.74
N ILE A 184 -7.15 -21.64 1.67
CA ILE A 184 -6.59 -20.60 2.55
C ILE A 184 -7.05 -20.80 3.99
N LEU A 185 -8.34 -21.01 4.22
CA LEU A 185 -8.93 -21.18 5.56
C LEU A 185 -8.40 -22.44 6.27
N GLN A 186 -8.14 -23.48 5.51
CA GLN A 186 -7.61 -24.75 6.02
C GLN A 186 -6.08 -24.82 5.99
N GLN A 187 -5.41 -23.83 5.34
CA GLN A 187 -3.98 -23.83 5.04
C GLN A 187 -3.54 -25.13 4.32
N ASP A 188 -4.40 -25.62 3.43
CA ASP A 188 -4.19 -26.83 2.63
C ASP A 188 -3.88 -26.44 1.18
N PHE A 189 -2.65 -26.00 0.94
CA PHE A 189 -2.11 -25.66 -0.37
C PHE A 189 -0.59 -25.70 -0.34
N HIS A 190 0.04 -25.88 -1.52
CA HIS A 190 1.48 -25.73 -1.64
C HIS A 190 1.85 -24.23 -1.64
N CYS A 191 2.52 -23.78 -0.57
CA CYS A 191 2.89 -22.38 -0.45
C CYS A 191 3.94 -21.97 -1.49
N PRO A 192 3.68 -20.99 -2.35
CA PRO A 192 4.64 -20.59 -3.38
C PRO A 192 5.80 -19.73 -2.86
N ILE A 193 5.72 -19.27 -1.61
CA ILE A 193 6.71 -18.37 -1.00
C ILE A 193 7.75 -19.17 -0.21
N HIS A 194 7.34 -20.24 0.48
CA HIS A 194 8.19 -21.03 1.35
C HIS A 194 8.46 -22.40 0.71
N ALA A 195 9.68 -22.60 0.20
CA ALA A 195 10.03 -23.78 -0.61
C ALA A 195 9.95 -25.11 0.14
N GLU A 196 10.23 -25.15 1.45
CA GLU A 196 10.31 -26.40 2.22
C GLU A 196 9.16 -26.58 3.22
N SER A 197 8.80 -25.55 3.96
CA SER A 197 7.64 -25.54 4.87
C SER A 197 7.29 -24.13 5.29
N CYS A 198 6.00 -23.81 5.33
CA CYS A 198 5.56 -22.57 5.97
C CYS A 198 5.83 -22.63 7.47
N PRO A 199 6.26 -21.53 8.10
CA PRO A 199 6.30 -21.45 9.55
C PRO A 199 4.91 -21.80 10.13
N PRO A 200 4.84 -22.52 11.26
CA PRO A 200 3.56 -22.84 11.87
C PRO A 200 2.80 -21.54 12.18
N ARG A 201 1.63 -21.39 11.58
CA ARG A 201 0.76 -20.23 11.74
C ARG A 201 -0.60 -20.65 12.27
N LYS A 202 -1.27 -19.75 12.98
CA LYS A 202 -2.67 -19.92 13.35
C LYS A 202 -3.53 -19.93 12.08
N LEU A 203 -4.53 -20.82 12.02
CA LEU A 203 -5.50 -20.80 10.93
C LEU A 203 -6.19 -19.44 10.87
N PRO A 204 -6.45 -18.92 9.65
CA PRO A 204 -7.16 -17.66 9.47
C PRO A 204 -8.57 -17.72 10.07
N GLU A 205 -8.98 -16.64 10.70
CA GLU A 205 -10.35 -16.50 11.17
C GLU A 205 -11.27 -16.09 10.02
N LEU A 206 -12.35 -16.83 9.79
CA LEU A 206 -13.39 -16.44 8.86
C LEU A 206 -14.41 -15.56 9.57
N LEU A 207 -14.49 -14.30 9.16
CA LEU A 207 -15.43 -13.31 9.69
C LEU A 207 -16.58 -13.11 8.70
N LEU A 208 -17.81 -13.36 9.14
CA LEU A 208 -19.03 -13.08 8.39
C LEU A 208 -19.67 -11.79 8.90
N ALA A 209 -20.07 -10.92 7.98
CA ALA A 209 -20.72 -9.65 8.28
C ALA A 209 -21.78 -9.34 7.20
N SER A 210 -22.61 -8.30 7.40
CA SER A 210 -23.35 -7.72 6.28
C SER A 210 -22.40 -7.03 5.31
N VAL A 211 -22.79 -6.86 4.05
CA VAL A 211 -22.00 -6.13 3.03
C VAL A 211 -21.58 -4.77 3.56
N ARG A 212 -22.52 -4.00 4.10
CA ARG A 212 -22.28 -2.66 4.67
C ARG A 212 -21.27 -2.68 5.83
N SER A 213 -21.37 -3.66 6.73
CA SER A 213 -20.43 -3.80 7.84
C SER A 213 -19.03 -4.17 7.35
N ALA A 214 -18.90 -5.01 6.33
CA ALA A 214 -17.60 -5.40 5.77
C ALA A 214 -16.88 -4.20 5.12
N GLU A 215 -17.61 -3.36 4.37
CA GLU A 215 -17.08 -2.11 3.83
C GLU A 215 -16.60 -1.17 4.95
N LEU A 216 -17.41 -0.98 6.01
CA LEU A 216 -17.06 -0.14 7.14
C LEU A 216 -15.85 -0.68 7.91
N ILE A 217 -15.77 -1.99 8.15
CA ILE A 217 -14.63 -2.63 8.83
C ILE A 217 -13.33 -2.30 8.10
N LYS A 218 -13.33 -2.33 6.77
CA LYS A 218 -12.14 -1.99 5.99
C LYS A 218 -11.70 -0.55 6.17
N GLN A 219 -12.63 0.39 6.05
CA GLN A 219 -12.34 1.82 6.20
C GLN A 219 -11.91 2.16 7.63
N ALA A 220 -12.64 1.68 8.63
CA ALA A 220 -12.32 1.89 10.03
C ALA A 220 -10.94 1.32 10.39
N SER A 221 -10.58 0.13 9.87
CA SER A 221 -9.26 -0.46 10.10
C SER A 221 -8.15 0.43 9.55
N ASN A 222 -8.27 0.92 8.31
CA ASN A 222 -7.24 1.78 7.72
C ASN A 222 -7.16 3.14 8.42
N ALA A 223 -8.30 3.73 8.79
CA ALA A 223 -8.33 4.98 9.57
C ALA A 223 -7.63 4.81 10.93
N PHE A 224 -7.86 3.69 11.63
CA PHE A 224 -7.22 3.43 12.92
C PHE A 224 -5.70 3.21 12.78
N LEU A 225 -5.24 2.55 11.72
CA LEU A 225 -3.80 2.42 11.44
C LEU A 225 -3.14 3.78 11.22
N ALA A 226 -3.80 4.70 10.51
CA ALA A 226 -3.32 6.07 10.33
C ALA A 226 -3.25 6.83 11.67
N VAL A 227 -4.25 6.66 12.56
CA VAL A 227 -4.23 7.22 13.91
C VAL A 227 -3.03 6.71 14.72
N LYS A 228 -2.73 5.40 14.66
CA LYS A 228 -1.56 4.82 15.37
C LYS A 228 -0.24 5.45 14.91
N ILE A 229 -0.02 5.60 13.60
CA ILE A 229 1.20 6.23 13.08
C ILE A 229 1.29 7.69 13.50
N SER A 230 0.18 8.43 13.37
CA SER A 230 0.14 9.84 13.78
C SER A 230 0.35 10.01 15.28
N TYR A 231 -0.19 9.11 16.11
CA TYR A 231 0.07 9.11 17.54
C TYR A 231 1.55 8.87 17.87
N ALA A 232 2.20 7.91 17.19
CA ALA A 232 3.64 7.70 17.33
C ALA A 232 4.45 8.96 16.95
N ASN A 233 4.01 9.69 15.93
CA ASN A 233 4.63 10.96 15.53
C ASN A 233 4.42 12.08 16.57
N VAL A 234 3.27 12.14 17.24
CA VAL A 234 3.05 13.08 18.37
C VAL A 234 3.99 12.73 19.55
N LEU A 235 4.17 11.43 19.83
CA LEU A 235 5.14 11.00 20.84
C LEU A 235 6.58 11.38 20.46
N ALA A 236 6.93 11.29 19.16
CA ALA A 236 8.24 11.71 18.67
C ALA A 236 8.51 13.19 18.94
N ASP A 237 7.54 14.06 18.62
CA ASP A 237 7.65 15.49 18.89
C ASP A 237 7.80 15.80 20.39
N LEU A 238 7.11 15.03 21.24
CA LEU A 238 7.22 15.15 22.69
C LEU A 238 8.60 14.67 23.18
N CYS A 239 9.08 13.53 22.68
CA CYS A 239 10.40 13.00 23.00
C CYS A 239 11.53 13.99 22.64
N GLU A 240 11.49 14.62 21.47
CA GLU A 240 12.47 15.64 21.09
C GLU A 240 12.52 16.82 22.08
N ARG A 241 11.39 17.20 22.65
CA ARG A 241 11.30 18.30 23.63
C ARG A 241 11.75 17.90 25.05
N LEU A 242 11.50 16.65 25.43
CA LEU A 242 11.77 16.15 26.77
C LEU A 242 13.11 15.38 26.89
N GLY A 243 13.80 15.12 25.77
CA GLY A 243 15.04 14.33 25.73
C GLY A 243 14.83 12.83 25.84
N GLY A 244 13.64 12.32 25.49
CA GLY A 244 13.33 10.89 25.43
C GLY A 244 13.64 10.27 24.09
N ASP A 245 13.67 8.92 24.00
CA ASP A 245 13.78 8.17 22.73
C ASP A 245 12.41 7.59 22.36
N VAL A 246 11.85 8.01 21.23
CA VAL A 246 10.54 7.55 20.76
C VAL A 246 10.52 6.05 20.49
N GLN A 247 11.63 5.43 20.09
CA GLN A 247 11.69 3.99 19.86
C GLN A 247 11.53 3.21 21.17
N GLU A 248 12.16 3.66 22.24
CA GLU A 248 11.96 3.08 23.59
C GLU A 248 10.51 3.24 24.05
N VAL A 249 9.97 4.45 23.90
CA VAL A 249 8.59 4.77 24.30
C VAL A 249 7.58 3.93 23.53
N THR A 250 7.67 3.92 22.19
CA THR A 250 6.70 3.18 21.35
C THR A 250 6.88 1.67 21.45
N HIS A 251 8.10 1.19 21.71
CA HIS A 251 8.35 -0.22 22.00
C HIS A 251 7.63 -0.63 23.30
N ALA A 252 7.87 0.10 24.39
CA ALA A 252 7.24 -0.20 25.67
C ALA A 252 5.70 -0.12 25.61
N VAL A 253 5.15 0.91 24.97
CA VAL A 253 3.70 1.05 24.72
C VAL A 253 3.17 -0.13 23.88
N GLY A 254 3.92 -0.56 22.89
CA GLY A 254 3.55 -1.65 21.98
C GLY A 254 3.59 -3.05 22.62
N LEU A 255 4.29 -3.24 23.75
CA LEU A 255 4.31 -4.50 24.49
C LEU A 255 2.95 -4.80 25.17
N ASP A 256 2.11 -3.78 25.39
CA ASP A 256 0.75 -4.00 25.89
C ASP A 256 -0.07 -4.77 24.83
N PRO A 257 -0.60 -5.96 25.15
CA PRO A 257 -1.36 -6.79 24.21
C PRO A 257 -2.63 -6.12 23.67
N ARG A 258 -3.14 -5.10 24.36
CA ARG A 258 -4.29 -4.28 23.94
C ARG A 258 -3.91 -3.29 22.84
N ILE A 259 -2.63 -2.90 22.74
CA ILE A 259 -2.11 -1.88 21.81
C ILE A 259 -1.38 -2.53 20.63
N ARG A 260 -0.42 -3.41 20.91
CA ARG A 260 0.47 -4.10 19.98
C ARG A 260 1.42 -3.16 19.21
N PRO A 261 2.63 -3.63 18.82
CA PRO A 261 3.69 -2.76 18.28
C PRO A 261 3.47 -2.30 16.83
N SER A 262 2.65 -3.03 16.04
CA SER A 262 2.46 -2.70 14.63
C SER A 262 1.88 -1.30 14.44
N PHE A 263 2.40 -0.53 13.48
CA PHE A 263 2.01 0.84 13.15
C PHE A 263 2.29 1.88 14.27
N LEU A 264 3.23 1.60 15.18
CA LEU A 264 3.72 2.56 16.18
C LEU A 264 5.13 3.11 15.83
N GLN A 265 5.51 3.11 14.57
CA GLN A 265 6.78 3.67 14.11
C GLN A 265 6.62 5.15 13.78
N ALA A 266 7.40 5.99 14.47
CA ALA A 266 7.51 7.41 14.14
C ALA A 266 8.46 7.64 12.96
N GLY A 267 8.19 8.70 12.19
CA GLY A 267 9.01 9.06 11.03
C GLY A 267 8.47 10.28 10.29
N ILE A 268 8.81 10.40 9.01
CA ILE A 268 8.41 11.52 8.13
C ILE A 268 6.96 11.42 7.63
N GLY A 269 6.14 10.57 8.22
CA GLY A 269 4.74 10.36 7.83
C GLY A 269 4.53 9.15 6.93
N PHE A 270 3.24 8.82 6.74
CA PHE A 270 2.81 7.78 5.82
C PHE A 270 2.35 8.37 4.48
N GLY A 271 2.57 7.61 3.42
CA GLY A 271 2.18 7.93 2.05
C GLY A 271 1.45 6.75 1.39
N GLY A 272 1.66 6.62 0.09
CA GLY A 272 0.98 5.66 -0.76
C GLY A 272 -0.40 6.12 -1.18
N GLU A 273 -1.04 5.37 -2.07
CA GLU A 273 -2.38 5.70 -2.53
C GLU A 273 -3.46 5.42 -1.47
N ARG A 274 -3.30 4.33 -0.71
CA ARG A 274 -4.41 3.77 0.09
C ARG A 274 -4.64 4.53 1.39
N LEU A 275 -3.62 4.60 2.26
CA LEU A 275 -3.81 5.08 3.63
C LEU A 275 -4.27 6.54 3.70
N PRO A 276 -3.66 7.50 2.96
CA PRO A 276 -4.15 8.88 2.93
C PRO A 276 -5.54 9.01 2.31
N LYS A 277 -5.83 8.25 1.23
CA LYS A 277 -7.13 8.26 0.57
C LYS A 277 -8.22 7.70 1.50
N ASP A 278 -7.99 6.55 2.10
CA ASP A 278 -8.98 5.88 2.93
C ASP A 278 -9.29 6.68 4.20
N LEU A 279 -8.28 7.35 4.78
CA LEU A 279 -8.48 8.24 5.92
C LEU A 279 -9.38 9.43 5.55
N ARG A 280 -9.13 10.08 4.41
CA ARG A 280 -9.97 11.18 3.92
C ARG A 280 -11.38 10.72 3.57
N ALA A 281 -11.53 9.57 2.92
CA ALA A 281 -12.83 8.99 2.62
C ALA A 281 -13.61 8.69 3.91
N PHE A 282 -12.93 8.20 4.94
CA PHE A 282 -13.54 7.95 6.24
C PHE A 282 -13.97 9.26 6.94
N CYS A 283 -13.16 10.33 6.88
CA CYS A 283 -13.58 11.65 7.38
C CYS A 283 -14.84 12.15 6.67
N LYS A 284 -14.91 12.02 5.34
CA LYS A 284 -16.08 12.41 4.55
C LYS A 284 -17.32 11.60 4.89
N LEU A 285 -17.16 10.31 5.11
CA LEU A 285 -18.26 9.43 5.55
C LEU A 285 -18.82 9.90 6.90
N LEU A 286 -17.96 10.17 7.87
CA LEU A 286 -18.38 10.66 9.20
C LEU A 286 -19.13 11.99 9.08
N GLU A 287 -18.62 12.95 8.30
CA GLU A 287 -19.27 14.23 8.04
C GLU A 287 -20.66 14.07 7.39
N ALA A 288 -20.77 13.19 6.38
CA ALA A 288 -22.02 12.94 5.68
C ALA A 288 -23.10 12.30 6.57
N GLU A 289 -22.69 11.49 7.54
CA GLU A 289 -23.59 10.84 8.51
C GLU A 289 -23.76 11.69 9.81
N GLY A 290 -23.23 12.93 9.85
CA GLY A 290 -23.35 13.83 11.00
C GLY A 290 -22.56 13.39 12.24
N VAL A 291 -21.52 12.56 12.06
CA VAL A 291 -20.65 12.07 13.14
C VAL A 291 -19.39 12.92 13.20
N ASP A 292 -18.91 13.23 14.42
CA ASP A 292 -17.69 14.01 14.60
C ASP A 292 -16.45 13.25 14.06
N ALA A 293 -15.72 13.91 13.15
CA ALA A 293 -14.50 13.39 12.52
C ALA A 293 -13.21 13.91 13.17
N ALA A 294 -13.25 14.45 14.40
CA ALA A 294 -12.11 15.10 15.04
C ALA A 294 -10.87 14.18 15.11
N ILE A 295 -11.02 12.90 15.50
CA ILE A 295 -9.89 11.96 15.63
C ILE A 295 -9.20 11.69 14.30
N PRO A 296 -9.87 11.22 13.23
CA PRO A 296 -9.19 10.98 11.96
C PRO A 296 -8.67 12.25 11.30
N LYS A 297 -9.32 13.40 11.45
CA LYS A 297 -8.80 14.70 10.98
C LYS A 297 -7.53 15.11 11.70
N ALA A 298 -7.46 14.93 13.02
CA ALA A 298 -6.24 15.20 13.77
C ALA A 298 -5.07 14.30 13.30
N ALA A 299 -5.36 13.03 13.00
CA ALA A 299 -4.35 12.11 12.46
C ALA A 299 -3.83 12.55 11.08
N GLU A 300 -4.73 13.01 10.19
CA GLU A 300 -4.35 13.58 8.90
C GLU A 300 -3.50 14.84 9.06
N HIS A 301 -3.93 15.77 9.90
CA HIS A 301 -3.19 17.00 10.18
C HIS A 301 -1.76 16.72 10.67
N VAL A 302 -1.59 15.84 11.64
CA VAL A 302 -0.27 15.43 12.13
C VAL A 302 0.58 14.83 11.01
N ASN A 303 -0.01 13.96 10.18
CA ASN A 303 0.72 13.34 9.07
C ASN A 303 1.20 14.35 8.02
N LEU A 304 0.36 15.29 7.63
CA LEU A 304 0.70 16.32 6.65
C LEU A 304 1.81 17.27 7.14
N ALA A 305 1.92 17.50 8.45
CA ALA A 305 2.96 18.33 9.02
C ALA A 305 4.35 17.66 9.04
N ARG A 306 4.45 16.32 8.93
CA ARG A 306 5.73 15.60 9.12
C ARG A 306 6.81 15.98 8.13
N THR A 307 6.46 16.12 6.86
CA THR A 307 7.43 16.48 5.80
C THR A 307 8.01 17.87 6.03
N GLU A 308 7.17 18.84 6.42
CA GLU A 308 7.62 20.19 6.74
C GLU A 308 8.54 20.21 7.97
N ILE A 309 8.18 19.49 9.04
CA ILE A 309 9.01 19.40 10.25
C ILE A 309 10.39 18.82 9.93
N PHE A 310 10.44 17.77 9.09
CA PHE A 310 11.71 17.16 8.71
C PHE A 310 12.51 18.02 7.73
N PHE A 311 11.84 18.74 6.82
CA PHE A 311 12.46 19.74 5.96
C PHE A 311 13.14 20.83 6.79
N GLN A 312 12.45 21.39 7.79
CA GLN A 312 13.01 22.41 8.70
C GLN A 312 14.19 21.86 9.54
N LYS A 313 14.12 20.57 9.94
CA LYS A 313 15.26 19.92 10.62
C LYS A 313 16.47 19.86 9.70
N THR A 314 16.29 19.50 8.43
CA THR A 314 17.34 19.47 7.40
C THR A 314 17.93 20.87 7.16
N GLU A 315 17.08 21.87 7.03
CA GLU A 315 17.50 23.25 6.83
C GLU A 315 18.34 23.77 8.02
N ARG A 316 17.87 23.54 9.25
CA ARG A 316 18.61 23.92 10.47
C ARG A 316 19.99 23.26 10.55
N SER A 317 20.10 21.97 10.17
CA SER A 317 21.38 21.25 10.19
C SER A 317 22.36 21.75 9.12
N LEU A 318 21.87 22.27 7.99
CA LEU A 318 22.71 22.75 6.88
C LEU A 318 22.89 24.28 6.83
N TRP A 319 22.05 25.04 7.55
CA TRP A 319 21.97 26.52 7.60
C TRP A 319 21.53 27.16 6.28
N VAL A 320 22.06 26.67 5.13
CA VAL A 320 21.72 27.12 3.78
C VAL A 320 21.58 25.90 2.90
N LEU A 321 20.46 25.77 2.20
CA LEU A 321 20.18 24.66 1.29
C LEU A 321 20.68 24.92 -0.13
N LYS A 322 20.72 26.20 -0.55
CA LYS A 322 21.11 26.58 -1.90
C LYS A 322 22.52 26.09 -2.24
N HIS A 323 22.66 25.37 -3.35
CA HIS A 323 23.89 24.74 -3.86
C HIS A 323 24.46 23.62 -2.97
N LYS A 324 23.78 23.19 -1.91
CA LYS A 324 24.19 22.02 -1.15
C LYS A 324 23.82 20.74 -1.90
N LYS A 325 24.76 19.80 -1.95
CA LYS A 325 24.48 18.47 -2.49
C LYS A 325 23.83 17.60 -1.42
N ILE A 326 22.60 17.17 -1.65
CA ILE A 326 21.82 16.36 -0.72
C ILE A 326 21.49 15.02 -1.38
N ALA A 327 21.92 13.92 -0.75
CA ALA A 327 21.62 12.56 -1.18
C ALA A 327 20.32 12.09 -0.52
N LEU A 328 19.39 11.56 -1.31
CA LEU A 328 18.18 10.92 -0.82
C LEU A 328 18.30 9.40 -1.00
N LEU A 329 18.14 8.65 0.07
CA LEU A 329 18.01 7.21 0.05
C LEU A 329 16.56 6.81 0.30
N GLY A 330 15.91 6.32 -0.75
CA GLY A 330 14.49 5.99 -0.79
C GLY A 330 13.63 7.09 -1.38
N LEU A 331 12.78 6.71 -2.34
CA LEU A 331 11.78 7.55 -3.01
C LEU A 331 10.38 6.96 -2.90
N SER A 332 10.27 5.63 -2.81
CA SER A 332 9.00 4.94 -2.53
C SER A 332 8.43 5.36 -1.17
N HIS A 333 7.11 5.30 -1.03
CA HIS A 333 6.45 5.71 0.21
C HIS A 333 6.77 4.81 1.42
N LYS A 334 7.23 3.58 1.16
CA LYS A 334 7.74 2.58 2.12
C LYS A 334 8.62 1.57 1.40
N ALA A 335 9.31 0.70 2.13
CA ALA A 335 10.11 -0.38 1.57
C ALA A 335 9.26 -1.44 0.83
N ALA A 336 9.94 -2.23 -0.02
CA ALA A 336 9.39 -3.35 -0.79
C ALA A 336 8.26 -2.99 -1.77
N THR A 337 8.23 -1.75 -2.27
CA THR A 337 7.33 -1.29 -3.35
C THR A 337 8.04 -0.26 -4.23
N ASP A 338 7.56 -0.11 -5.46
CA ASP A 338 7.96 0.95 -6.40
C ASP A 338 7.01 2.16 -6.38
N ASP A 339 6.00 2.18 -5.50
CA ASP A 339 4.96 3.22 -5.44
C ASP A 339 5.47 4.51 -4.80
N ILE A 340 5.50 5.59 -5.60
CA ILE A 340 5.89 6.94 -5.17
C ILE A 340 4.70 7.87 -4.88
N ARG A 341 3.46 7.39 -5.05
CA ARG A 341 2.26 8.21 -4.86
C ARG A 341 2.15 8.68 -3.41
N SER A 342 1.90 9.96 -3.23
CA SER A 342 1.88 10.60 -1.90
C SER A 342 3.10 10.26 -1.02
N SER A 343 4.26 9.94 -1.62
CA SER A 343 5.47 9.65 -0.87
C SER A 343 6.00 10.90 -0.18
N PRO A 344 6.26 10.85 1.15
CA PRO A 344 6.94 11.92 1.86
C PRO A 344 8.33 12.24 1.29
N ALA A 345 9.03 11.24 0.74
CA ALA A 345 10.33 11.43 0.10
C ALA A 345 10.21 12.31 -1.16
N ILE A 346 9.17 12.12 -1.95
CA ILE A 346 8.91 12.95 -3.14
C ILE A 346 8.54 14.38 -2.74
N ASP A 347 7.78 14.58 -1.67
CA ASP A 347 7.49 15.94 -1.18
C ASP A 347 8.78 16.64 -0.69
N LEU A 348 9.64 15.94 0.03
CA LEU A 348 10.95 16.44 0.44
C LEU A 348 11.85 16.76 -0.76
N TYR A 349 11.89 15.89 -1.78
CA TYR A 349 12.62 16.15 -3.02
C TYR A 349 12.18 17.49 -3.66
N LYS A 350 10.88 17.71 -3.78
CA LYS A 350 10.34 18.96 -4.36
C LYS A 350 10.75 20.19 -3.54
N ARG A 351 10.61 20.13 -2.21
CA ARG A 351 10.95 21.24 -1.30
C ARG A 351 12.44 21.57 -1.33
N LEU A 352 13.32 20.56 -1.27
CA LEU A 352 14.77 20.73 -1.32
C LEU A 352 15.21 21.33 -2.64
N THR A 353 14.66 20.83 -3.76
CA THR A 353 14.95 21.36 -5.10
C THR A 353 14.45 22.81 -5.24
N ALA A 354 13.26 23.14 -4.76
CA ALA A 354 12.74 24.50 -4.75
C ALA A 354 13.57 25.46 -3.88
N ALA A 355 14.18 24.96 -2.80
CA ALA A 355 15.13 25.72 -1.97
C ALA A 355 16.53 25.85 -2.61
N GLY A 356 16.76 25.31 -3.81
CA GLY A 356 17.99 25.42 -4.59
C GLY A 356 19.07 24.41 -4.21
N ALA A 357 18.73 23.33 -3.53
CA ALA A 357 19.65 22.21 -3.29
C ALA A 357 19.91 21.40 -4.57
N LEU A 358 21.09 20.81 -4.67
CA LEU A 358 21.47 19.85 -5.71
C LEU A 358 21.13 18.45 -5.18
N VAL A 359 19.99 17.91 -5.60
CA VAL A 359 19.49 16.65 -5.05
C VAL A 359 19.89 15.48 -5.95
N THR A 360 20.52 14.45 -5.36
CA THR A 360 20.76 13.14 -5.95
C THR A 360 19.93 12.10 -5.21
N ALA A 361 19.45 11.05 -5.89
CA ALA A 361 18.58 10.06 -5.26
C ALA A 361 18.91 8.64 -5.70
N PHE A 362 18.72 7.70 -4.78
CA PHE A 362 18.73 6.28 -5.03
C PHE A 362 17.53 5.61 -4.34
N ASP A 363 16.87 4.72 -5.06
CA ASP A 363 15.84 3.83 -4.53
C ASP A 363 15.97 2.47 -5.25
N PRO A 364 15.88 1.34 -4.55
CA PRO A 364 16.04 0.02 -5.16
C PRO A 364 15.03 -0.32 -6.26
N GLN A 365 13.80 0.24 -6.19
CA GLN A 365 12.70 -0.13 -7.09
C GLN A 365 12.01 1.09 -7.75
N ALA A 366 11.94 2.24 -7.07
CA ALA A 366 11.08 3.35 -7.47
C ALA A 366 11.71 4.32 -8.50
N ILE A 367 12.98 4.14 -8.91
CA ILE A 367 13.68 5.06 -9.80
C ILE A 367 12.94 5.28 -11.13
N SER A 368 12.44 4.22 -11.75
CA SER A 368 11.72 4.33 -13.04
C SER A 368 10.44 5.16 -12.91
N ASN A 369 9.65 4.92 -11.85
CA ASN A 369 8.44 5.67 -11.58
C ASN A 369 8.74 7.13 -11.22
N ALA A 370 9.83 7.36 -10.47
CA ALA A 370 10.27 8.70 -10.10
C ALA A 370 10.73 9.50 -11.32
N HIS A 371 11.47 8.90 -12.25
CA HIS A 371 11.88 9.55 -13.51
C HIS A 371 10.69 9.87 -14.41
N ALA A 372 9.72 8.96 -14.52
CA ALA A 372 8.52 9.20 -15.31
C ALA A 372 7.73 10.42 -14.77
N ALA A 373 7.68 10.58 -13.46
CA ALA A 373 6.97 11.69 -12.81
C ALA A 373 7.82 12.99 -12.74
N PHE A 374 9.14 12.87 -12.63
CA PHE A 374 10.10 13.98 -12.45
C PHE A 374 11.32 13.79 -13.35
N PRO A 375 11.26 14.17 -14.63
CA PRO A 375 12.37 13.97 -15.58
C PRO A 375 13.67 14.70 -15.19
N GLY A 376 13.59 15.70 -14.29
CA GLY A 376 14.75 16.43 -13.77
C GLY A 376 15.42 15.79 -12.55
N LEU A 377 14.93 14.66 -12.07
CA LEU A 377 15.53 13.94 -10.94
C LEU A 377 16.88 13.35 -11.35
N VAL A 378 17.93 13.65 -10.58
CA VAL A 378 19.26 13.04 -10.75
C VAL A 378 19.29 11.74 -9.95
N SER A 379 19.07 10.61 -10.62
CA SER A 379 19.17 9.29 -10.01
C SER A 379 20.58 8.74 -10.06
N CYS A 380 20.92 7.93 -9.06
CA CYS A 380 22.19 7.25 -8.91
C CYS A 380 22.00 5.73 -9.00
N ARG A 381 23.04 5.00 -9.37
CA ARG A 381 23.03 3.53 -9.52
C ARG A 381 22.94 2.81 -8.19
N ASP A 382 23.50 3.43 -7.15
CA ASP A 382 23.58 2.90 -5.79
C ASP A 382 23.64 4.02 -4.75
N ALA A 383 23.56 3.65 -3.49
CA ALA A 383 23.63 4.56 -2.35
C ALA A 383 24.98 5.27 -2.24
N TYR A 384 26.07 4.66 -2.70
CA TYR A 384 27.42 5.23 -2.64
C TYR A 384 27.58 6.37 -3.66
N GLU A 385 27.11 6.17 -4.90
CA GLU A 385 27.09 7.22 -5.91
C GLU A 385 26.22 8.42 -5.48
N ALA A 386 25.07 8.15 -4.84
CA ALA A 386 24.23 9.21 -4.30
C ALA A 386 24.97 10.01 -3.20
N ALA A 387 25.67 9.32 -2.30
CA ALA A 387 26.38 9.92 -1.18
C ALA A 387 27.70 10.64 -1.55
N GLU A 388 28.25 10.38 -2.78
CA GLU A 388 29.52 10.95 -3.18
C GLU A 388 29.50 12.48 -3.13
N ARG A 389 30.41 13.07 -2.33
CA ARG A 389 30.53 14.52 -2.09
C ARG A 389 29.24 15.20 -1.61
N ALA A 390 28.31 14.45 -0.99
CA ALA A 390 27.10 15.02 -0.41
C ALA A 390 27.39 15.80 0.86
N ASP A 391 26.74 16.95 1.03
CA ASP A 391 26.76 17.75 2.26
C ASP A 391 25.83 17.14 3.34
N ALA A 392 24.81 16.39 2.92
CA ALA A 392 23.92 15.61 3.79
C ALA A 392 23.37 14.39 3.06
N LEU A 393 23.06 13.34 3.81
CA LEU A 393 22.37 12.15 3.35
C LEU A 393 21.07 11.98 4.15
N LEU A 394 19.95 11.87 3.46
CA LEU A 394 18.62 11.69 4.06
C LEU A 394 18.12 10.28 3.79
N ILE A 395 17.76 9.54 4.84
CA ILE A 395 17.11 8.22 4.74
C ILE A 395 15.59 8.45 4.82
N LEU A 396 14.89 8.21 3.70
CA LEU A 396 13.48 8.57 3.54
C LEU A 396 12.55 7.36 3.38
N THR A 397 13.14 6.19 3.10
CA THR A 397 12.42 4.90 3.02
C THR A 397 13.22 3.83 3.76
N GLU A 398 12.52 2.96 4.47
CA GLU A 398 13.10 1.97 5.38
C GLU A 398 13.52 0.66 4.66
N TRP A 399 14.23 0.76 3.53
CA TRP A 399 14.78 -0.41 2.84
C TRP A 399 15.82 -1.12 3.72
N ASP A 400 15.73 -2.44 3.83
CA ASP A 400 16.65 -3.23 4.66
C ASP A 400 18.10 -3.15 4.16
N GLU A 401 18.31 -2.98 2.84
CA GLU A 401 19.64 -2.80 2.28
C GLU A 401 20.35 -1.55 2.82
N PHE A 402 19.62 -0.51 3.20
CA PHE A 402 20.23 0.69 3.79
C PHE A 402 20.75 0.46 5.22
N ARG A 403 20.28 -0.58 5.91
CA ARG A 403 20.83 -0.98 7.23
C ARG A 403 22.22 -1.55 7.14
N VAL A 404 22.51 -2.27 6.04
CA VAL A 404 23.75 -3.05 5.86
C VAL A 404 24.75 -2.40 4.91
N LEU A 405 24.55 -1.12 4.55
CA LEU A 405 25.53 -0.36 3.77
C LEU A 405 26.87 -0.25 4.52
N ASP A 406 27.95 -0.15 3.75
CA ASP A 406 29.29 0.19 4.31
C ASP A 406 29.31 1.67 4.72
N TRP A 407 28.80 1.95 5.91
CA TRP A 407 28.71 3.30 6.47
C TRP A 407 30.09 3.98 6.65
N PRO A 408 31.18 3.27 7.07
CA PRO A 408 32.53 3.81 7.01
C PRO A 408 32.94 4.32 5.62
N ARG A 409 32.62 3.57 4.56
CA ARG A 409 32.86 3.99 3.17
C ARG A 409 32.03 5.22 2.81
N ILE A 410 30.75 5.25 3.16
CA ILE A 410 29.85 6.41 2.93
C ILE A 410 30.43 7.65 3.60
N ARG A 411 30.88 7.53 4.86
CA ARG A 411 31.52 8.65 5.57
C ARG A 411 32.75 9.19 4.83
N GLY A 412 33.55 8.29 4.27
CA GLY A 412 34.77 8.66 3.54
C GLY A 412 34.56 9.39 2.23
N ILE A 413 33.40 9.21 1.58
CA ILE A 413 33.07 9.82 0.27
C ILE A 413 32.18 11.06 0.38
N MET A 414 31.50 11.28 1.49
CA MET A 414 30.70 12.48 1.73
C MET A 414 31.58 13.72 1.95
N ALA A 415 31.11 14.89 1.52
CA ALA A 415 31.75 16.17 1.83
C ALA A 415 31.58 16.56 3.32
N ARG A 416 30.41 16.26 3.89
CA ARG A 416 30.10 16.40 5.32
C ARG A 416 29.42 15.15 5.82
N PRO A 417 29.88 14.51 6.89
CA PRO A 417 29.28 13.27 7.40
C PRO A 417 27.99 13.55 8.21
N LEU A 418 27.01 14.21 7.58
CA LEU A 418 25.70 14.54 8.15
C LEU A 418 24.66 13.57 7.61
N VAL A 419 23.98 12.83 8.50
CA VAL A 419 22.88 11.93 8.16
C VAL A 419 21.62 12.34 8.91
N LEU A 420 20.54 12.52 8.17
CA LEU A 420 19.19 12.70 8.74
C LEU A 420 18.34 11.48 8.42
N ASP A 421 17.95 10.75 9.43
CA ASP A 421 17.19 9.51 9.30
C ASP A 421 15.71 9.75 9.60
N GLY A 422 14.91 9.86 8.54
CA GLY A 422 13.47 10.09 8.60
C GLY A 422 12.65 8.85 8.95
N ARG A 423 13.30 7.68 9.07
CA ARG A 423 12.63 6.40 9.35
C ARG A 423 13.10 5.71 10.63
N ASN A 424 14.03 6.35 11.36
CA ASN A 424 14.65 5.75 12.55
C ASN A 424 15.26 4.36 12.26
N LEU A 425 15.84 4.22 11.06
CA LEU A 425 16.34 2.96 10.53
C LEU A 425 17.62 2.50 11.22
N LEU A 426 18.49 3.45 11.56
CA LEU A 426 19.82 3.19 12.07
C LEU A 426 19.92 3.43 13.58
N SER A 427 20.97 2.88 14.19
CA SER A 427 21.31 3.14 15.58
C SER A 427 22.09 4.46 15.70
N PRO A 428 21.62 5.47 16.48
CA PRO A 428 22.37 6.71 16.70
C PRO A 428 23.74 6.45 17.32
N HIS A 429 23.83 5.51 18.27
CA HIS A 429 25.10 5.16 18.90
C HIS A 429 26.12 4.63 17.89
N TYR A 430 25.69 3.74 16.98
CA TYR A 430 26.55 3.20 15.92
C TYR A 430 26.98 4.32 14.96
N MET A 431 26.07 5.16 14.48
CA MET A 431 26.39 6.23 13.55
C MET A 431 27.35 7.26 14.16
N LYS A 432 27.12 7.65 15.41
CA LYS A 432 28.03 8.56 16.15
C LYS A 432 29.41 7.93 16.39
N SER A 433 29.49 6.62 16.66
CA SER A 433 30.77 5.91 16.81
C SER A 433 31.61 5.91 15.54
N LEU A 434 30.95 5.94 14.37
CA LEU A 434 31.61 6.11 13.07
C LEU A 434 31.97 7.56 12.76
N GLY A 435 31.59 8.53 13.60
CA GLY A 435 31.86 9.96 13.43
C GLY A 435 30.91 10.69 12.49
N PHE A 436 29.67 10.19 12.34
CA PHE A 436 28.61 10.94 11.70
C PHE A 436 27.97 11.93 12.67
N GLU A 437 27.63 13.11 12.17
CA GLU A 437 26.58 13.94 12.73
C GLU A 437 25.24 13.28 12.33
N TYR A 438 24.53 12.75 13.32
CA TYR A 438 23.35 11.93 13.04
C TYR A 438 22.14 12.47 13.78
N HIS A 439 21.10 12.78 13.02
CA HIS A 439 19.79 13.21 13.52
C HIS A 439 18.69 12.26 13.03
N SER A 440 17.72 12.01 13.87
CA SER A 440 16.56 11.18 13.53
C SER A 440 15.26 11.79 14.05
N VAL A 441 14.16 11.06 14.00
CA VAL A 441 12.84 11.56 14.40
C VAL A 441 12.52 11.10 15.81
N GLY A 442 12.30 12.05 16.74
CA GLY A 442 11.88 11.74 18.10
C GLY A 442 12.94 11.07 18.96
N ARG A 443 14.22 11.28 18.65
CA ARG A 443 15.35 10.70 19.39
C ARG A 443 16.34 11.81 19.79
N PRO A 444 16.96 11.71 20.95
CA PRO A 444 17.90 12.74 21.41
C PRO A 444 19.16 12.76 20.52
N ASP A 445 19.68 13.96 20.32
CA ASP A 445 20.94 14.22 19.59
C ASP A 445 22.16 13.68 20.31
#